data_96d5b390d72e5cc032f89f321b71a55e
#
_entry.id   96d5b390d72e5cc032f89f321b71a55e
#
_cell.length_a   1.000
_cell.length_b   1.000
_cell.length_c   1.000
_cell.angle_alpha   90.00
_cell.angle_beta   90.00
_cell.angle_gamma   90.00
#
_symmetry.space_group_name_H-M   'P 1'
#
loop_
_entity.id
_entity.type
_entity.pdbx_description
1 polymer ?
#
loop_
_entity_poly.entity_id
_entity_poly.type
_entity_poly.pdbx_seq_one_letter_code
_entity_poly.pdbx_strand_id
1 'polypeptide(L)'
;IRDRFRAMTEEEVPRGMKNYLEKYRKFGEAFGELMRDRPTVMITDDHDVFANDLWGRGGVRMNGDRTTGGYPTHPDWVNAAEFTQVGHLPDAVNPGPHGNGVRAFYTAVKYGGVDFAVLEDRKFKSAPSEVIKELIAPPGFKWPNPRRTDFRIEVVLDPDYDCTQLDRPGLQLLGAEQEVFLK
;
A
#
# COMPACT_ATOMS: atom_id res chain seq x y z
N ILE A 1 23.24 -1.41 -0.91
CA ILE A 1 21.98 -1.47 -0.16
C ILE A 1 21.24 -0.12 -0.19
N ARG A 2 21.96 1.03 -0.21
CA ARG A 2 21.37 2.37 -0.27
C ARG A 2 20.52 2.61 -1.52
N ASP A 3 20.89 2.04 -2.67
CA ASP A 3 20.22 2.30 -3.95
C ASP A 3 18.89 1.56 -4.15
N ARG A 4 18.59 0.57 -3.33
CA ARG A 4 17.34 -0.20 -3.47
C ARG A 4 16.08 0.58 -3.10
N PHE A 5 16.23 1.73 -2.46
CA PHE A 5 15.12 2.49 -1.89
C PHE A 5 14.97 3.91 -2.45
N ARG A 6 15.72 4.27 -3.47
CA ARG A 6 15.48 5.53 -4.16
C ARG A 6 14.25 5.43 -5.06
N ALA A 7 13.59 6.55 -5.25
CA ALA A 7 12.52 6.63 -6.24
C ALA A 7 13.06 6.28 -7.63
N MET A 8 12.29 5.50 -8.39
CA MET A 8 12.61 5.16 -9.77
C MET A 8 12.61 6.42 -10.64
N THR A 9 13.60 6.57 -11.50
CA THR A 9 13.62 7.65 -12.49
C THR A 9 12.67 7.35 -13.64
N GLU A 10 12.25 8.37 -14.37
CA GLU A 10 11.39 8.22 -15.56
C GLU A 10 11.98 7.25 -16.59
N GLU A 11 13.28 7.25 -16.77
CA GLU A 11 13.99 6.36 -17.69
C GLU A 11 13.98 4.88 -17.25
N GLU A 12 13.88 4.64 -15.96
CA GLU A 12 13.85 3.29 -15.39
C GLU A 12 12.46 2.65 -15.39
N VAL A 13 11.40 3.46 -15.50
CA VAL A 13 10.01 2.99 -15.45
C VAL A 13 9.71 1.91 -16.49
N PRO A 14 10.01 2.08 -17.79
CA PRO A 14 9.70 1.06 -18.80
C PRO A 14 10.34 -0.30 -18.52
N ARG A 15 11.60 -0.29 -18.08
CA ARG A 15 12.32 -1.52 -17.73
C ARG A 15 11.72 -2.18 -16.49
N GLY A 16 11.38 -1.39 -15.49
CA GLY A 16 10.77 -1.88 -14.28
C GLY A 16 9.40 -2.50 -14.55
N MET A 17 8.55 -1.82 -15.31
CA MET A 17 7.24 -2.33 -15.71
C MET A 17 7.36 -3.64 -16.50
N LYS A 18 8.28 -3.72 -17.46
CA LYS A 18 8.53 -4.95 -18.22
C LYS A 18 8.89 -6.11 -17.30
N ASN A 19 9.78 -5.89 -16.34
CA ASN A 19 10.19 -6.93 -15.40
C ASN A 19 9.01 -7.36 -14.50
N TYR A 20 8.17 -6.43 -14.08
CA TYR A 20 6.98 -6.73 -13.29
C TYR A 20 5.97 -7.56 -14.09
N LEU A 21 5.64 -7.13 -15.30
CA LEU A 21 4.71 -7.84 -16.17
C LEU A 21 5.19 -9.25 -16.53
N GLU A 22 6.49 -9.42 -16.76
CA GLU A 22 7.09 -10.74 -16.96
C GLU A 22 6.97 -11.65 -15.73
N LYS A 23 7.16 -11.11 -14.54
CA LYS A 23 6.92 -11.81 -13.28
C LYS A 23 5.46 -12.23 -13.15
N TYR A 24 4.54 -11.33 -13.47
CA TYR A 24 3.10 -11.60 -13.42
C TYR A 24 2.67 -12.65 -14.45
N ARG A 25 3.25 -12.60 -15.66
CA ARG A 25 3.04 -13.65 -16.67
C ARG A 25 3.43 -15.03 -16.14
N LYS A 26 4.60 -15.16 -15.52
CA LYS A 26 5.06 -16.41 -14.89
C LYS A 26 4.14 -16.88 -13.76
N PHE A 27 3.60 -15.95 -12.99
CA PHE A 27 2.59 -16.25 -11.98
C PHE A 27 1.33 -16.85 -12.64
N GLY A 28 0.84 -16.25 -13.73
CA GLY A 28 -0.30 -16.77 -14.48
C GLY A 28 -0.04 -18.16 -15.07
N GLU A 29 1.17 -18.43 -15.55
CA GLU A 29 1.57 -19.76 -16.03
C GLU A 29 1.58 -20.82 -14.91
N ALA A 30 2.01 -20.43 -13.72
CA ALA A 30 2.10 -21.37 -12.58
C ALA A 30 0.74 -21.63 -11.91
N PHE A 31 -0.12 -20.62 -11.81
CA PHE A 31 -1.34 -20.68 -11.00
C PHE A 31 -2.64 -20.45 -11.79
N GLY A 32 -2.56 -20.10 -13.07
CA GLY A 32 -3.71 -19.68 -13.87
C GLY A 32 -4.81 -20.74 -13.98
N GLU A 33 -4.45 -22.04 -14.08
CA GLU A 33 -5.44 -23.11 -14.11
C GLU A 33 -6.20 -23.23 -12.77
N LEU A 34 -5.47 -23.12 -11.65
CA LEU A 34 -6.08 -23.18 -10.33
C LEU A 34 -7.05 -22.01 -10.12
N MET A 35 -6.64 -20.82 -10.56
CA MET A 35 -7.43 -19.57 -10.38
C MET A 35 -8.65 -19.55 -11.32
N ARG A 36 -8.51 -20.12 -12.52
CA ARG A 36 -9.64 -20.19 -13.47
C ARG A 36 -10.84 -20.95 -12.91
N ASP A 37 -10.60 -22.01 -12.17
CA ASP A 37 -11.65 -22.90 -11.68
C ASP A 37 -12.07 -22.60 -10.23
N ARG A 38 -11.54 -21.51 -9.64
CA ARG A 38 -11.84 -21.08 -8.27
C ARG A 38 -12.17 -19.59 -8.23
N PRO A 39 -13.27 -19.19 -7.57
CA PRO A 39 -13.51 -17.78 -7.30
C PRO A 39 -12.32 -17.18 -6.57
N THR A 40 -11.70 -16.21 -7.19
CA THR A 40 -10.46 -15.61 -6.67
C THR A 40 -10.59 -14.09 -6.69
N VAL A 41 -10.30 -13.46 -5.58
CA VAL A 41 -10.14 -12.01 -5.47
C VAL A 41 -8.68 -11.75 -5.16
N MET A 42 -8.02 -10.98 -6.02
CA MET A 42 -6.66 -10.51 -5.79
C MET A 42 -6.68 -9.02 -5.54
N ILE A 43 -5.88 -8.57 -4.61
CA ILE A 43 -5.68 -7.17 -4.29
C ILE A 43 -4.18 -6.90 -4.19
N THR A 44 -3.80 -5.66 -4.45
CA THR A 44 -2.40 -5.25 -4.41
C THR A 44 -1.87 -5.23 -2.98
N ASP A 45 -0.69 -5.81 -2.78
CA ASP A 45 0.07 -5.70 -1.55
C ASP A 45 1.20 -4.66 -1.69
N ASP A 46 1.81 -4.26 -0.57
CA ASP A 46 2.94 -3.33 -0.58
C ASP A 46 4.14 -3.88 -1.36
N HIS A 47 4.39 -5.17 -1.26
CA HIS A 47 5.46 -5.86 -1.97
C HIS A 47 5.27 -5.99 -3.49
N ASP A 48 4.08 -5.76 -4.00
CA ASP A 48 3.84 -5.75 -5.44
C ASP A 48 4.46 -4.54 -6.13
N VAL A 49 4.54 -3.44 -5.43
CA VAL A 49 5.02 -2.17 -5.96
C VAL A 49 6.37 -1.83 -5.38
N PHE A 50 6.62 -2.23 -4.14
CA PHE A 50 7.87 -2.00 -3.45
C PHE A 50 8.08 -2.92 -2.22
N ALA A 51 9.30 -2.91 -1.70
CA ALA A 51 9.67 -3.67 -0.52
C ALA A 51 9.34 -2.90 0.77
N ASN A 52 8.22 -3.07 1.37
CA ASN A 52 7.73 -2.55 2.64
C ASN A 52 6.85 -1.29 2.59
N ASP A 53 5.68 -1.46 3.15
CA ASP A 53 4.74 -0.44 3.61
C ASP A 53 4.37 0.62 2.56
N LEU A 54 3.41 0.26 1.72
CA LEU A 54 2.65 1.25 0.96
C LEU A 54 1.82 2.08 1.94
N TRP A 55 2.35 3.23 2.27
CA TRP A 55 1.63 4.25 3.01
C TRP A 55 1.15 5.28 2.00
N GLY A 56 -0.15 5.39 1.87
CA GLY A 56 -0.63 6.00 0.66
C GLY A 56 -0.66 7.50 0.60
N ARG A 57 -0.99 8.20 1.65
CA ARG A 57 -1.21 9.65 1.62
C ARG A 57 -1.94 10.13 0.35
N GLY A 58 -2.93 9.35 -0.14
CA GLY A 58 -3.69 9.74 -1.32
C GLY A 58 -2.87 9.84 -2.62
N GLY A 59 -1.83 9.03 -2.78
CA GLY A 59 -1.04 8.97 -4.00
C GLY A 59 0.18 9.91 -4.04
N VAL A 60 0.57 10.49 -2.91
CA VAL A 60 1.77 11.32 -2.84
C VAL A 60 3.01 10.46 -3.07
N ARG A 61 3.92 10.93 -3.92
CA ARG A 61 5.20 10.25 -4.16
C ARG A 61 6.12 10.43 -2.95
N MET A 62 6.80 9.36 -2.58
CA MET A 62 7.79 9.39 -1.49
C MET A 62 8.93 10.37 -1.83
N ASN A 63 9.31 11.17 -0.86
CA ASN A 63 10.37 12.20 -1.00
C ASN A 63 11.78 11.71 -0.61
N GLY A 64 11.99 10.39 -0.59
CA GLY A 64 13.26 9.78 -0.18
C GLY A 64 13.30 9.31 1.27
N ASP A 65 12.32 9.67 2.09
CA ASP A 65 12.16 9.16 3.46
C ASP A 65 11.03 8.12 3.50
N ARG A 66 11.38 6.87 3.77
CA ARG A 66 10.43 5.75 3.85
C ARG A 66 9.46 5.85 5.01
N THR A 67 9.76 6.66 5.99
CA THR A 67 8.94 6.81 7.20
C THR A 67 7.79 7.78 7.00
N THR A 68 7.82 8.60 5.96
CA THR A 68 6.80 9.62 5.69
C THR A 68 5.68 9.16 4.77
N GLY A 69 5.73 7.93 4.29
CA GLY A 69 4.73 7.39 3.37
C GLY A 69 4.93 7.80 1.92
N GLY A 70 4.01 7.39 1.06
CA GLY A 70 4.05 7.64 -0.37
C GLY A 70 4.62 6.49 -1.18
N TYR A 71 4.71 6.68 -2.51
CA TYR A 71 5.15 5.65 -3.46
C TYR A 71 6.58 5.90 -3.90
N PRO A 72 7.45 4.91 -3.79
CA PRO A 72 8.82 5.00 -4.30
C PRO A 72 8.89 4.82 -5.81
N THR A 73 7.90 4.14 -6.39
CA THR A 73 7.82 3.84 -7.82
C THR A 73 7.06 4.94 -8.58
N HIS A 74 7.08 4.86 -9.91
CA HIS A 74 6.29 5.75 -10.74
C HIS A 74 4.79 5.40 -10.62
N PRO A 75 3.86 6.38 -10.68
CA PRO A 75 2.42 6.12 -10.64
C PRO A 75 1.95 5.09 -11.68
N ASP A 76 2.50 5.12 -12.89
CA ASP A 76 2.15 4.15 -13.94
C ASP A 76 2.48 2.71 -13.55
N TRP A 77 3.56 2.50 -12.81
CA TRP A 77 3.87 1.17 -12.29
C TRP A 77 2.86 0.76 -11.23
N VAL A 78 2.55 1.65 -10.28
CA VAL A 78 1.54 1.38 -9.24
C VAL A 78 0.22 0.98 -9.89
N ASN A 79 -0.21 1.73 -10.90
CA ASN A 79 -1.44 1.48 -11.63
C ASN A 79 -1.39 0.18 -12.44
N ALA A 80 -0.26 -0.14 -13.07
CA ALA A 80 -0.09 -1.40 -13.80
C ALA A 80 -0.11 -2.61 -12.87
N ALA A 81 0.54 -2.51 -11.71
CA ALA A 81 0.53 -3.55 -10.69
C ALA A 81 -0.89 -3.81 -10.17
N GLU A 82 -1.64 -2.76 -9.87
CA GLU A 82 -3.04 -2.88 -9.47
C GLU A 82 -3.88 -3.52 -10.59
N PHE A 83 -3.79 -3.00 -11.80
CA PHE A 83 -4.60 -3.50 -12.93
C PHE A 83 -4.37 -5.00 -13.20
N THR A 84 -3.14 -5.49 -13.10
CA THR A 84 -2.85 -6.92 -13.30
C THR A 84 -3.53 -7.81 -12.27
N GLN A 85 -3.79 -7.31 -11.08
CA GLN A 85 -4.42 -8.09 -10.02
C GLN A 85 -5.93 -7.94 -9.99
N VAL A 86 -6.45 -6.73 -10.18
CA VAL A 86 -7.89 -6.45 -10.02
C VAL A 86 -8.66 -6.42 -11.34
N GLY A 87 -7.99 -6.48 -12.49
CA GLY A 87 -8.62 -6.32 -13.80
C GLY A 87 -9.67 -7.38 -14.17
N HIS A 88 -9.81 -8.44 -13.39
CA HIS A 88 -10.85 -9.48 -13.53
C HIS A 88 -12.07 -9.24 -12.63
N LEU A 89 -12.01 -8.27 -11.74
CA LEU A 89 -13.08 -7.90 -10.82
C LEU A 89 -14.02 -6.84 -11.46
N PRO A 90 -15.19 -6.60 -10.89
CA PRO A 90 -16.06 -5.48 -11.32
C PRO A 90 -15.33 -4.14 -11.29
N ASP A 91 -15.83 -3.16 -12.03
CA ASP A 91 -15.24 -1.82 -12.04
C ASP A 91 -15.14 -1.20 -10.66
N ALA A 92 -14.08 -0.44 -10.44
CA ALA A 92 -13.91 0.32 -9.21
C ALA A 92 -15.00 1.37 -9.05
N VAL A 93 -15.45 1.60 -7.82
CA VAL A 93 -16.44 2.64 -7.50
C VAL A 93 -15.94 4.03 -7.89
N ASN A 94 -14.70 4.34 -7.52
CA ASN A 94 -14.01 5.53 -7.99
C ASN A 94 -12.52 5.22 -8.22
N PRO A 95 -12.13 4.94 -9.47
CA PRO A 95 -10.75 4.60 -9.77
C PRO A 95 -9.78 5.79 -9.68
N GLY A 96 -10.26 6.99 -9.56
CA GLY A 96 -9.45 8.21 -9.60
C GLY A 96 -9.27 8.75 -11.03
N PRO A 97 -8.15 9.43 -11.35
CA PRO A 97 -6.88 9.43 -10.58
C PRO A 97 -6.95 10.24 -9.28
N HIS A 98 -6.35 9.70 -8.24
CA HIS A 98 -6.05 10.39 -7.00
C HIS A 98 -4.70 11.12 -7.11
N GLY A 99 -4.16 11.66 -6.04
CA GLY A 99 -2.92 12.43 -6.07
C GLY A 99 -1.80 11.78 -6.91
N ASN A 100 -1.08 12.58 -7.69
CA ASN A 100 0.00 12.16 -8.60
C ASN A 100 -0.38 11.10 -9.66
N GLY A 101 -1.65 10.98 -10.03
CA GLY A 101 -2.10 10.05 -11.05
C GLY A 101 -2.23 8.60 -10.61
N VAL A 102 -2.10 8.31 -9.32
CA VAL A 102 -2.31 6.96 -8.76
C VAL A 102 -3.80 6.63 -8.75
N ARG A 103 -4.14 5.44 -9.19
CA ARG A 103 -5.50 4.89 -9.14
C ARG A 103 -5.71 4.14 -7.81
N ALA A 104 -6.96 3.92 -7.47
CA ALA A 104 -7.34 3.09 -6.34
C ALA A 104 -8.46 2.14 -6.76
N PHE A 105 -8.40 0.92 -6.25
CA PHE A 105 -9.43 -0.08 -6.53
C PHE A 105 -10.16 -0.43 -5.24
N TYR A 106 -11.44 -0.11 -5.20
CA TYR A 106 -12.37 -0.63 -4.23
C TYR A 106 -13.73 -0.82 -4.90
N THR A 107 -14.43 -1.88 -4.56
CA THR A 107 -15.66 -2.27 -5.23
C THR A 107 -16.52 -3.21 -4.37
N ALA A 108 -17.76 -3.42 -4.79
CA ALA A 108 -18.62 -4.46 -4.24
C ALA A 108 -18.62 -5.69 -5.16
N VAL A 109 -18.45 -6.87 -4.57
CA VAL A 109 -18.56 -8.15 -5.26
C VAL A 109 -19.66 -8.96 -4.62
N LYS A 110 -20.58 -9.48 -5.43
CA LYS A 110 -21.63 -10.37 -4.94
C LYS A 110 -21.33 -11.81 -5.35
N TYR A 111 -21.24 -12.68 -4.37
CA TYR A 111 -21.03 -14.10 -4.62
C TYR A 111 -21.77 -14.96 -3.61
N GLY A 112 -22.48 -15.99 -4.12
CA GLY A 112 -23.22 -16.92 -3.29
C GLY A 112 -24.29 -16.29 -2.38
N GLY A 113 -24.86 -15.14 -2.77
CA GLY A 113 -25.83 -14.40 -1.97
C GLY A 113 -25.20 -13.53 -0.87
N VAL A 114 -23.88 -13.42 -0.83
CA VAL A 114 -23.13 -12.58 0.10
C VAL A 114 -22.54 -11.39 -0.68
N ASP A 115 -22.63 -10.21 -0.08
CA ASP A 115 -22.00 -9.00 -0.61
C ASP A 115 -20.65 -8.79 0.11
N PHE A 116 -19.59 -8.62 -0.69
CA PHE A 116 -18.23 -8.38 -0.22
C PHE A 116 -17.82 -6.95 -0.58
N ALA A 117 -17.42 -6.18 0.40
CA ALA A 117 -16.73 -4.92 0.17
C ALA A 117 -15.22 -5.19 0.04
N VAL A 118 -14.69 -5.02 -1.18
CA VAL A 118 -13.26 -5.08 -1.44
C VAL A 118 -12.71 -3.68 -1.25
N LEU A 119 -11.74 -3.51 -0.36
CA LEU A 119 -11.26 -2.20 0.07
C LEU A 119 -9.79 -1.99 -0.29
N GLU A 120 -9.44 -0.74 -0.49
CA GLU A 120 -8.06 -0.29 -0.64
C GLU A 120 -7.58 0.32 0.70
N ASP A 121 -6.86 -0.44 1.49
CA ASP A 121 -6.44 -0.07 2.83
C ASP A 121 -5.01 0.48 2.93
N ARG A 122 -4.31 0.64 1.80
CA ARG A 122 -2.91 1.08 1.78
C ARG A 122 -2.72 2.47 1.22
N LYS A 123 -3.41 2.81 0.14
CA LYS A 123 -3.17 4.05 -0.62
C LYS A 123 -3.60 5.33 0.09
N PHE A 124 -4.52 5.24 1.06
CA PHE A 124 -5.03 6.39 1.82
C PHE A 124 -4.56 6.42 3.27
N LYS A 125 -3.92 5.38 3.71
CA LYS A 125 -3.50 5.19 5.08
C LYS A 125 -2.49 6.24 5.54
N SER A 126 -2.71 6.81 6.71
CA SER A 126 -1.73 7.70 7.35
C SER A 126 -0.44 6.97 7.67
N ALA A 127 0.69 7.63 7.48
CA ALA A 127 1.99 7.04 7.77
C ALA A 127 2.19 6.88 9.29
N PRO A 128 2.65 5.72 9.77
CA PRO A 128 2.93 5.52 11.19
C PRO A 128 3.92 6.53 11.74
N SER A 129 4.88 6.95 10.95
CA SER A 129 5.88 7.92 11.37
C SER A 129 5.31 9.28 11.75
N GLU A 130 4.14 9.63 11.25
CA GLU A 130 3.47 10.86 11.63
C GLU A 130 2.93 10.82 13.07
N VAL A 131 2.65 9.60 13.55
CA VAL A 131 2.07 9.38 14.86
C VAL A 131 3.09 8.86 15.84
N ILE A 132 3.92 7.92 15.40
CA ILE A 132 4.80 7.13 16.27
C ILE A 132 6.10 7.86 16.62
N LYS A 133 6.67 8.67 15.72
CA LYS A 133 7.91 9.40 16.00
C LYS A 133 7.84 10.29 17.24
N GLU A 134 6.71 10.95 17.43
CA GLU A 134 6.52 11.83 18.58
C GLU A 134 6.23 11.08 19.87
N LEU A 135 5.61 9.89 19.76
CA LEU A 135 5.19 9.11 20.92
C LEU A 135 6.28 8.17 21.43
N ILE A 136 7.07 7.59 20.53
CA ILE A 136 8.05 6.55 20.86
C ILE A 136 9.44 7.12 21.02
N ALA A 137 9.73 8.28 20.44
CA ALA A 137 10.99 8.97 20.60
C ALA A 137 10.81 10.25 21.40
N PRO A 138 10.63 10.18 22.73
CA PRO A 138 10.67 11.37 23.55
C PRO A 138 11.99 12.11 23.35
N PRO A 139 12.05 13.42 23.57
CA PRO A 139 13.27 14.19 23.40
C PRO A 139 14.45 13.52 24.12
N GLY A 140 15.49 13.18 23.35
CA GLY A 140 16.68 12.49 23.88
C GLY A 140 16.71 10.97 23.67
N PHE A 141 15.65 10.35 23.13
CA PHE A 141 15.66 8.93 22.79
C PHE A 141 16.61 8.67 21.63
N LYS A 142 17.54 7.76 21.81
CA LYS A 142 18.44 7.30 20.75
C LYS A 142 17.97 5.93 20.29
N TRP A 143 17.57 5.83 19.05
CA TRP A 143 17.27 4.54 18.43
C TRP A 143 18.48 3.61 18.55
N PRO A 144 18.31 2.38 19.04
CA PRO A 144 19.39 1.42 19.21
C PRO A 144 20.14 1.12 17.91
N ASN A 145 19.46 1.30 16.78
CA ASN A 145 20.06 1.17 15.46
C ASN A 145 19.59 2.31 14.55
N PRO A 146 20.40 3.33 14.31
CA PRO A 146 20.04 4.45 13.43
C PRO A 146 19.82 4.06 11.96
N ARG A 147 20.12 2.81 11.60
CA ARG A 147 19.85 2.24 10.26
C ARG A 147 18.52 1.50 10.17
N ARG A 148 17.88 1.22 11.29
CA ARG A 148 16.55 0.62 11.37
C ARG A 148 15.54 1.73 11.66
N THR A 149 14.86 2.14 10.62
CA THR A 149 13.62 2.93 10.68
C THR A 149 12.39 2.02 10.76
N ASP A 150 12.59 0.78 11.21
CA ASP A 150 11.57 -0.25 11.28
C ASP A 150 10.85 -0.10 12.63
N PHE A 151 9.83 0.74 12.65
CA PHE A 151 9.03 1.08 13.83
C PHE A 151 8.22 -0.07 14.41
N ARG A 152 8.27 -1.25 13.81
CA ARG A 152 7.31 -2.32 14.09
C ARG A 152 7.56 -3.08 15.37
N ILE A 153 8.77 -3.05 15.88
CA ILE A 153 9.16 -4.04 16.90
C ILE A 153 9.15 -3.44 18.29
N GLU A 154 9.59 -2.22 18.46
CA GLU A 154 9.79 -1.67 19.81
C GLU A 154 8.47 -1.27 20.50
N VAL A 155 7.45 -0.87 19.75
CA VAL A 155 6.13 -0.52 20.31
C VAL A 155 5.34 -1.76 20.71
N VAL A 156 5.47 -2.85 19.95
CA VAL A 156 4.76 -4.11 20.20
C VAL A 156 5.41 -4.91 21.34
N LEU A 157 6.65 -4.61 21.69
CA LEU A 157 7.39 -5.33 22.73
C LEU A 157 7.19 -4.77 24.14
N ASP A 158 6.58 -3.59 24.28
CA ASP A 158 6.16 -3.09 25.59
C ASP A 158 4.74 -3.57 25.87
N PRO A 159 4.54 -4.58 26.74
CA PRO A 159 3.22 -5.13 27.05
C PRO A 159 2.31 -4.11 27.77
N ASP A 160 2.89 -3.07 28.37
CA ASP A 160 2.18 -2.05 29.11
C ASP A 160 1.86 -0.81 28.24
N TYR A 161 2.27 -0.84 26.97
CA TYR A 161 2.01 0.28 26.06
C TYR A 161 0.52 0.39 25.71
N ASP A 162 -0.06 1.52 26.05
CA ASP A 162 -1.44 1.84 25.68
C ASP A 162 -1.53 2.25 24.19
N CYS A 163 -1.89 1.32 23.32
CA CYS A 163 -2.01 1.54 21.89
C CYS A 163 -3.14 2.52 21.52
N THR A 164 -4.08 2.83 22.43
CA THR A 164 -5.12 3.84 22.16
C THR A 164 -4.55 5.23 21.99
N GLN A 165 -3.35 5.49 22.51
CA GLN A 165 -2.62 6.75 22.28
C GLN A 165 -2.24 6.98 20.81
N LEU A 166 -2.27 5.92 19.98
CA LEU A 166 -2.01 6.02 18.54
C LEU A 166 -3.25 6.49 17.77
N ASP A 167 -4.43 6.38 18.35
CA ASP A 167 -5.68 6.84 17.72
C ASP A 167 -5.85 8.35 17.92
N ARG A 168 -5.41 9.11 16.93
CA ARG A 168 -5.45 10.56 16.96
C ARG A 168 -6.39 11.11 15.89
N PRO A 169 -7.05 12.25 16.16
CA PRO A 169 -7.87 12.92 15.14
C PRO A 169 -7.10 13.22 13.88
N GLY A 170 -7.72 12.95 12.73
CA GLY A 170 -7.12 13.20 11.41
C GLY A 170 -6.34 12.03 10.82
N LEU A 171 -6.16 10.94 11.55
CA LEU A 171 -5.62 9.70 10.97
C LEU A 171 -6.65 9.05 10.07
N GLN A 172 -6.16 8.46 8.98
CA GLN A 172 -6.99 7.78 7.98
C GLN A 172 -6.46 6.36 7.75
N LEU A 173 -7.39 5.45 7.50
CA LEU A 173 -7.09 4.11 7.00
C LEU A 173 -7.55 3.98 5.53
N LEU A 174 -8.81 4.28 5.26
CA LEU A 174 -9.45 4.03 3.97
C LEU A 174 -9.64 5.30 3.13
N GLY A 175 -9.62 6.48 3.74
CA GLY A 175 -10.03 7.72 3.10
C GLY A 175 -11.56 7.90 3.06
N ALA A 176 -12.00 9.16 2.99
CA ALA A 176 -13.39 9.55 3.18
C ALA A 176 -14.36 8.92 2.18
N GLU A 177 -13.95 8.73 0.93
CA GLU A 177 -14.82 8.15 -0.10
C GLU A 177 -15.15 6.69 0.16
N GLN A 178 -14.17 5.90 0.61
CA GLN A 178 -14.41 4.51 0.99
C GLN A 178 -15.23 4.38 2.27
N GLU A 179 -15.09 5.32 3.19
CA GLU A 179 -15.94 5.37 4.38
C GLU A 179 -17.42 5.66 4.02
N VAL A 180 -17.65 6.46 2.98
CA VAL A 180 -19.00 6.67 2.43
C VAL A 180 -19.50 5.41 1.71
N PHE A 181 -18.66 4.75 0.96
CA PHE A 181 -18.98 3.50 0.25
C PHE A 181 -19.41 2.36 1.20
N LEU A 182 -18.88 2.32 2.40
CA LEU A 182 -19.20 1.30 3.42
C LEU A 182 -20.52 1.54 4.17
N LYS A 183 -21.12 2.72 4.05
CA LYS A 183 -22.39 3.09 4.69
C LYS A 183 -23.59 2.75 3.83
#